data_647968ae8f88bcebbb4eafd22777177d
#
_entry.id   647968ae8f88bcebbb4eafd22777177d
#
_cell.length_a   1.000
_cell.length_b   1.000
_cell.length_c   1.000
_cell.angle_alpha   90.00
_cell.angle_beta   90.00
_cell.angle_gamma   90.00
#
_symmetry.space_group_name_H-M   'P 1'
#
loop_
_entity.id
_entity.type
_entity.pdbx_description
1 polymer ?
#
loop_
_entity_poly.entity_id
_entity_poly.type
_entity_poly.pdbx_seq_one_letter_code
_entity_poly.pdbx_strand_id
1 'polypeptide(L)'
;YIVTQIMIGFLLVTFSLMSIIWLTQSLRFVELVTNKGLPVILFVKMTSLLMPRIFVILSPIALFVAILFVYNRMLSDRELVVMKAAGISPWAGAKPAIYVGIFMSFFNIYTNNIIIPAAEKAFNELEWEVKNDVSHLMFREGEFTTLQYNLTVFITTHEKDGSVSGILVNDERDPDSKMSISAEKGRIVYTDKGPRLI
;
A
#
# COMPACT_ATOMS: atom_id res chain seq x y z
N TYR A 1 35.02 1.61 -7.90
CA TYR A 1 34.49 1.87 -9.23
C TYR A 1 33.30 0.95 -9.58
N ILE A 2 33.49 -0.38 -9.73
CA ILE A 2 32.44 -1.33 -10.12
C ILE A 2 31.26 -1.33 -9.11
N VAL A 3 31.54 -1.36 -7.81
CA VAL A 3 30.50 -1.29 -6.76
C VAL A 3 29.65 -0.03 -6.93
N THR A 4 30.29 1.13 -7.16
CA THR A 4 29.56 2.41 -7.33
C THR A 4 28.66 2.37 -8.57
N GLN A 5 29.13 1.81 -9.69
CA GLN A 5 28.33 1.67 -10.90
C GLN A 5 27.12 0.73 -10.68
N ILE A 6 27.33 -0.42 -10.01
CA ILE A 6 26.23 -1.34 -9.67
C ILE A 6 25.21 -0.65 -8.75
N MET A 7 25.68 0.09 -7.74
CA MET A 7 24.78 0.80 -6.82
C MET A 7 23.96 1.89 -7.52
N ILE A 8 24.61 2.68 -8.39
CA ILE A 8 23.90 3.71 -9.18
C ILE A 8 22.86 3.04 -10.11
N GLY A 9 23.27 2.01 -10.84
CA GLY A 9 22.37 1.24 -11.70
C GLY A 9 21.21 0.63 -10.92
N PHE A 10 21.48 0.03 -9.78
CA PHE A 10 20.50 -0.52 -8.88
C PHE A 10 19.48 0.52 -8.41
N LEU A 11 19.95 1.68 -7.94
CA LEU A 11 19.09 2.77 -7.49
C LEU A 11 18.20 3.30 -8.63
N LEU A 12 18.76 3.49 -9.83
CA LEU A 12 17.99 3.94 -10.99
C LEU A 12 16.90 2.95 -11.38
N VAL A 13 17.23 1.66 -11.49
CA VAL A 13 16.27 0.60 -11.84
C VAL A 13 15.20 0.46 -10.76
N THR A 14 15.62 0.44 -9.49
CA THR A 14 14.69 0.33 -8.36
C THR A 14 13.73 1.50 -8.31
N PHE A 15 14.24 2.73 -8.43
CA PHE A 15 13.41 3.93 -8.42
C PHE A 15 12.44 3.96 -9.60
N SER A 16 12.88 3.58 -10.80
CA SER A 16 12.03 3.49 -11.99
C SER A 16 10.89 2.49 -11.80
N LEU A 17 11.20 1.26 -11.34
CA LEU A 17 10.19 0.24 -11.10
C LEU A 17 9.24 0.61 -9.98
N MET A 18 9.76 1.15 -8.87
CA MET A 18 8.93 1.62 -7.76
C MET A 18 8.00 2.75 -8.17
N SER A 19 8.46 3.69 -9.02
CA SER A 19 7.62 4.77 -9.52
C SER A 19 6.43 4.27 -10.35
N ILE A 20 6.65 3.25 -11.19
CA ILE A 20 5.58 2.65 -11.99
C ILE A 20 4.54 1.98 -11.08
N ILE A 21 5.00 1.21 -10.08
CA ILE A 21 4.09 0.54 -9.15
C ILE A 21 3.37 1.57 -8.27
N TRP A 22 4.08 2.61 -7.82
CA TRP A 22 3.48 3.68 -7.03
C TRP A 22 2.38 4.40 -7.81
N LEU A 23 2.61 4.72 -9.10
CA LEU A 23 1.58 5.29 -9.98
C LEU A 23 0.36 4.37 -10.10
N THR A 24 0.58 3.08 -10.32
CA THR A 24 -0.52 2.10 -10.44
C THR A 24 -1.32 1.98 -9.14
N GLN A 25 -0.65 1.99 -7.98
CA GLN A 25 -1.31 1.98 -6.69
C GLN A 25 -2.05 3.30 -6.43
N SER A 26 -1.47 4.43 -6.83
CA SER A 26 -2.09 5.75 -6.70
C SER A 26 -3.43 5.83 -7.41
N LEU A 27 -3.58 5.23 -8.59
CA LEU A 27 -4.86 5.22 -9.31
C LEU A 27 -5.97 4.53 -8.53
N ARG A 28 -5.67 3.43 -7.83
CA ARG A 28 -6.67 2.74 -6.97
C ARG A 28 -7.16 3.62 -5.83
N PHE A 29 -6.28 4.44 -5.28
CA PHE A 29 -6.61 5.29 -4.14
C PHE A 29 -7.28 6.60 -4.53
N VAL A 30 -7.11 7.07 -5.78
CA VAL A 30 -7.84 8.23 -6.30
C VAL A 30 -9.34 8.00 -6.20
N GLU A 31 -9.83 6.79 -6.50
CA GLU A 31 -11.23 6.43 -6.32
C GLU A 31 -11.69 6.59 -4.85
N LEU A 32 -10.85 6.24 -3.90
CA LEU A 32 -11.17 6.39 -2.47
C LEU A 32 -11.20 7.84 -2.02
N VAL A 33 -10.29 8.68 -2.53
CA VAL A 33 -10.25 10.11 -2.24
C VAL A 33 -11.47 10.81 -2.87
N THR A 34 -11.80 10.48 -4.12
CA THR A 34 -12.89 11.11 -4.86
C THR A 34 -14.27 10.66 -4.35
N ASN A 35 -14.43 9.37 -4.09
CA ASN A 35 -15.73 8.80 -3.70
C ASN A 35 -16.01 8.87 -2.19
N LYS A 36 -14.96 8.87 -1.35
CA LYS A 36 -15.10 8.86 0.11
C LYS A 36 -14.64 10.15 0.80
N GLY A 37 -14.15 11.14 0.05
CA GLY A 37 -13.75 12.45 0.62
C GLY A 37 -12.55 12.39 1.56
N LEU A 38 -11.69 11.35 1.45
CA LEU A 38 -10.53 11.19 2.31
C LEU A 38 -9.46 12.26 2.04
N PRO A 39 -8.80 12.81 3.08
CA PRO A 39 -7.75 13.80 2.89
C PRO A 39 -6.54 13.20 2.15
N VAL A 40 -6.00 13.95 1.19
CA VAL A 40 -4.86 13.53 0.35
C VAL A 40 -3.64 13.14 1.19
N ILE A 41 -3.44 13.79 2.33
CA ILE A 41 -2.30 13.50 3.23
C ILE A 41 -2.37 12.07 3.78
N LEU A 42 -3.57 11.59 4.11
CA LEU A 42 -3.80 10.25 4.60
C LEU A 42 -3.49 9.21 3.52
N PHE A 43 -3.90 9.49 2.27
CA PHE A 43 -3.55 8.71 1.10
C PHE A 43 -2.03 8.55 0.93
N VAL A 44 -1.28 9.67 0.95
CA VAL A 44 0.19 9.65 0.81
C VAL A 44 0.83 8.83 1.93
N LYS A 45 0.33 8.96 3.16
CA LYS A 45 0.82 8.22 4.33
C LYS A 45 0.59 6.71 4.19
N MET A 46 -0.62 6.28 3.82
CA MET A 46 -0.95 4.87 3.59
C MET A 46 -0.13 4.27 2.45
N THR A 47 0.02 5.00 1.33
CA THR A 47 0.80 4.53 0.19
C THR A 47 2.29 4.41 0.51
N SER A 48 2.85 5.35 1.30
CA SER A 48 4.26 5.28 1.70
C SER A 48 4.57 4.08 2.61
N LEU A 49 3.61 3.66 3.44
CA LEU A 49 3.76 2.47 4.30
C LEU A 49 3.79 1.15 3.50
N LEU A 50 3.29 1.12 2.28
CA LEU A 50 3.40 -0.05 1.39
C LEU A 50 4.76 -0.15 0.67
N MET A 51 5.52 0.95 0.60
CA MET A 51 6.79 1.01 -0.15
C MET A 51 7.83 -0.01 0.31
N PRO A 52 8.07 -0.27 1.62
CA PRO A 52 9.07 -1.23 2.05
C PRO A 52 8.80 -2.65 1.52
N ARG A 53 7.54 -3.07 1.47
CA ARG A 53 7.13 -4.38 0.94
C ARG A 53 7.42 -4.48 -0.56
N ILE A 54 7.09 -3.45 -1.32
CA ILE A 54 7.36 -3.38 -2.76
C ILE A 54 8.87 -3.40 -3.02
N PHE A 55 9.64 -2.65 -2.24
CA PHE A 55 11.09 -2.62 -2.34
C PHE A 55 11.73 -4.00 -2.17
N VAL A 56 11.34 -4.77 -1.15
CA VAL A 56 11.89 -6.12 -0.89
C VAL A 56 11.64 -7.06 -2.07
N ILE A 57 10.47 -6.98 -2.70
CA ILE A 57 10.13 -7.81 -3.85
C ILE A 57 10.93 -7.41 -5.10
N LEU A 58 11.09 -6.11 -5.32
CA LEU A 58 11.75 -5.58 -6.52
C LEU A 58 13.27 -5.60 -6.42
N SER A 59 13.84 -5.46 -5.23
CA SER A 59 15.29 -5.27 -5.05
C SER A 59 16.15 -6.41 -5.63
N PRO A 60 15.80 -7.71 -5.53
CA PRO A 60 16.60 -8.77 -6.18
C PRO A 60 16.59 -8.66 -7.71
N ILE A 61 15.42 -8.33 -8.28
CA ILE A 61 15.24 -8.18 -9.73
C ILE A 61 16.03 -6.96 -10.21
N ALA A 62 15.91 -5.83 -9.53
CA ALA A 62 16.62 -4.61 -9.86
C ALA A 62 18.13 -4.76 -9.74
N LEU A 63 18.59 -5.47 -8.70
CA LEU A 63 20.02 -5.77 -8.53
C LEU A 63 20.55 -6.66 -9.66
N PHE A 64 19.83 -7.70 -10.02
CA PHE A 64 20.19 -8.56 -11.13
C PHE A 64 20.33 -7.80 -12.44
N VAL A 65 19.33 -6.97 -12.76
CA VAL A 65 19.33 -6.12 -13.97
C VAL A 65 20.51 -5.12 -13.94
N ALA A 66 20.76 -4.48 -12.80
CA ALA A 66 21.86 -3.55 -12.64
C ALA A 66 23.22 -4.22 -12.85
N ILE A 67 23.44 -5.41 -12.27
CA ILE A 67 24.65 -6.19 -12.45
C ILE A 67 24.84 -6.55 -13.92
N LEU A 68 23.82 -7.11 -14.58
CA LEU A 68 23.87 -7.45 -15.99
C LEU A 68 24.23 -6.23 -16.85
N PHE A 69 23.58 -5.10 -16.61
CA PHE A 69 23.82 -3.87 -17.36
C PHE A 69 25.26 -3.37 -17.20
N VAL A 70 25.77 -3.32 -15.97
CA VAL A 70 27.14 -2.84 -15.68
C VAL A 70 28.18 -3.73 -16.31
N TYR A 71 28.07 -5.06 -16.15
CA TYR A 71 29.07 -5.99 -16.74
C TYR A 71 28.96 -6.03 -18.26
N ASN A 72 27.77 -5.93 -18.83
CA ASN A 72 27.60 -5.84 -20.28
C ASN A 72 28.25 -4.56 -20.84
N ARG A 73 28.08 -3.43 -20.16
CA ARG A 73 28.74 -2.18 -20.51
C ARG A 73 30.26 -2.30 -20.44
N MET A 74 30.80 -2.84 -19.32
CA MET A 74 32.23 -3.07 -19.18
C MET A 74 32.82 -4.00 -20.25
N LEU A 75 32.02 -4.98 -20.72
CA LEU A 75 32.40 -5.85 -21.83
C LEU A 75 32.43 -5.07 -23.15
N SER A 76 31.42 -4.25 -23.42
CA SER A 76 31.34 -3.42 -24.62
C SER A 76 32.46 -2.38 -24.70
N ASP A 77 32.78 -1.76 -23.56
CA ASP A 77 33.86 -0.77 -23.43
C ASP A 77 35.26 -1.43 -23.34
N ARG A 78 35.32 -2.77 -23.49
CA ARG A 78 36.54 -3.60 -23.40
C ARG A 78 37.28 -3.52 -22.08
N GLU A 79 36.72 -2.93 -21.04
CA GLU A 79 37.33 -2.84 -19.71
C GLU A 79 37.67 -4.21 -19.13
N LEU A 80 36.76 -5.19 -19.26
CA LEU A 80 36.98 -6.57 -18.82
C LEU A 80 38.14 -7.26 -19.58
N VAL A 81 38.32 -6.92 -20.85
CA VAL A 81 39.41 -7.45 -21.66
C VAL A 81 40.76 -6.90 -21.19
N VAL A 82 40.81 -5.59 -20.92
CA VAL A 82 42.00 -4.91 -20.36
C VAL A 82 42.34 -5.47 -18.99
N MET A 83 41.37 -5.67 -18.12
CA MET A 83 41.58 -6.28 -16.81
C MET A 83 42.18 -7.70 -16.92
N LYS A 84 41.67 -8.53 -17.83
CA LYS A 84 42.24 -9.87 -18.09
C LYS A 84 43.67 -9.79 -18.63
N ALA A 85 43.95 -8.87 -19.55
CA ALA A 85 45.30 -8.65 -20.08
C ALA A 85 46.28 -8.17 -19.00
N ALA A 86 45.83 -7.44 -18.01
CA ALA A 86 46.60 -7.06 -16.84
C ALA A 86 46.77 -8.19 -15.79
N GLY A 87 46.31 -9.39 -16.09
CA GLY A 87 46.46 -10.55 -15.20
C GLY A 87 45.43 -10.64 -14.07
N ILE A 88 44.38 -9.80 -14.11
CA ILE A 88 43.30 -9.85 -13.12
C ILE A 88 42.41 -11.07 -13.39
N SER A 89 42.24 -11.91 -12.36
CA SER A 89 41.41 -13.10 -12.50
C SER A 89 39.94 -12.78 -12.67
N PRO A 90 39.13 -13.60 -13.38
CA PRO A 90 37.69 -13.40 -13.52
C PRO A 90 36.96 -13.30 -12.17
N TRP A 91 37.44 -14.05 -11.17
CA TRP A 91 36.91 -14.02 -9.81
C TRP A 91 37.12 -12.67 -9.14
N ALA A 92 38.26 -12.00 -9.36
CA ALA A 92 38.49 -10.67 -8.82
C ALA A 92 37.54 -9.64 -9.43
N GLY A 93 37.20 -9.80 -10.72
CA GLY A 93 36.18 -8.99 -11.37
C GLY A 93 34.76 -9.24 -10.83
N ALA A 94 34.44 -10.45 -10.39
CA ALA A 94 33.12 -10.80 -9.85
C ALA A 94 32.92 -10.41 -8.39
N LYS A 95 33.99 -10.28 -7.59
CA LYS A 95 33.91 -9.92 -6.16
C LYS A 95 33.03 -8.71 -5.85
N PRO A 96 33.08 -7.60 -6.60
CA PRO A 96 32.24 -6.43 -6.33
C PRO A 96 30.75 -6.75 -6.36
N ALA A 97 30.29 -7.54 -7.34
CA ALA A 97 28.91 -7.94 -7.45
C ALA A 97 28.48 -8.86 -6.29
N ILE A 98 29.36 -9.78 -5.89
CA ILE A 98 29.11 -10.69 -4.76
C ILE A 98 28.96 -9.90 -3.46
N TYR A 99 29.84 -8.92 -3.18
CA TYR A 99 29.75 -8.09 -1.99
C TYR A 99 28.46 -7.27 -1.95
N VAL A 100 28.07 -6.66 -3.08
CA VAL A 100 26.81 -5.95 -3.17
C VAL A 100 25.63 -6.89 -2.97
N GLY A 101 25.66 -8.09 -3.57
CA GLY A 101 24.63 -9.10 -3.41
C GLY A 101 24.46 -9.55 -1.95
N ILE A 102 25.56 -9.82 -1.25
CA ILE A 102 25.54 -10.18 0.17
C ILE A 102 24.97 -9.04 1.01
N PHE A 103 25.46 -7.82 0.80
CA PHE A 103 24.96 -6.64 1.51
C PHE A 103 23.45 -6.44 1.32
N MET A 104 22.98 -6.54 0.07
CA MET A 104 21.56 -6.39 -0.23
C MET A 104 20.72 -7.55 0.32
N SER A 105 21.26 -8.76 0.42
CA SER A 105 20.57 -9.88 1.07
C SER A 105 20.35 -9.61 2.56
N PHE A 106 21.36 -9.15 3.28
CA PHE A 106 21.20 -8.75 4.69
C PHE A 106 20.23 -7.59 4.86
N PHE A 107 20.31 -6.60 3.97
CA PHE A 107 19.40 -5.47 3.99
C PHE A 107 17.94 -5.90 3.75
N ASN A 108 17.70 -6.82 2.83
CA ASN A 108 16.36 -7.38 2.59
C ASN A 108 15.83 -8.18 3.79
N ILE A 109 16.69 -9.00 4.43
CA ILE A 109 16.31 -9.73 5.65
C ILE A 109 15.94 -8.75 6.76
N TYR A 110 16.72 -7.70 6.97
CA TYR A 110 16.42 -6.65 7.95
C TYR A 110 15.10 -5.96 7.65
N THR A 111 14.89 -5.55 6.41
CA THR A 111 13.65 -4.87 5.97
C THR A 111 12.43 -5.78 6.15
N ASN A 112 12.55 -7.06 5.79
CA ASN A 112 11.44 -8.01 5.88
C ASN A 112 11.04 -8.34 7.33
N ASN A 113 12.01 -8.40 8.25
CA ASN A 113 11.74 -8.80 9.63
C ASN A 113 11.43 -7.61 10.57
N ILE A 114 11.87 -6.41 10.24
CA ILE A 114 11.74 -5.24 11.14
C ILE A 114 10.90 -4.14 10.50
N ILE A 115 11.24 -3.72 9.27
CA ILE A 115 10.59 -2.56 8.65
C ILE A 115 9.17 -2.91 8.20
N ILE A 116 8.99 -4.05 7.52
CA ILE A 116 7.67 -4.45 7.01
C ILE A 116 6.66 -4.65 8.14
N PRO A 117 6.92 -5.40 9.22
CA PRO A 117 5.96 -5.55 10.31
C PRO A 117 5.59 -4.23 10.98
N ALA A 118 6.57 -3.32 11.16
CA ALA A 118 6.30 -1.99 11.70
C ALA A 118 5.41 -1.16 10.77
N ALA A 119 5.67 -1.21 9.47
CA ALA A 119 4.87 -0.52 8.46
C ALA A 119 3.44 -1.10 8.37
N GLU A 120 3.29 -2.43 8.41
CA GLU A 120 1.98 -3.09 8.39
C GLU A 120 1.15 -2.76 9.64
N LYS A 121 1.79 -2.70 10.82
CA LYS A 121 1.10 -2.28 12.04
C LYS A 121 0.58 -0.85 11.92
N ALA A 122 1.43 0.08 11.49
CA ALA A 122 1.04 1.47 11.27
C ALA A 122 -0.04 1.63 10.18
N PHE A 123 0.02 0.79 9.14
CA PHE A 123 -0.99 0.77 8.08
C PHE A 123 -2.35 0.30 8.63
N ASN A 124 -2.38 -0.78 9.40
CA ASN A 124 -3.61 -1.31 9.99
C ASN A 124 -4.24 -0.34 11.00
N GLU A 125 -3.41 0.37 11.79
CA GLU A 125 -3.88 1.42 12.69
C GLU A 125 -4.55 2.57 11.90
N LEU A 126 -3.93 3.04 10.83
CA LEU A 126 -4.51 4.05 9.95
C LEU A 126 -5.77 3.56 9.23
N GLU A 127 -5.78 2.31 8.76
CA GLU A 127 -6.96 1.73 8.11
C GLU A 127 -8.14 1.64 9.10
N TRP A 128 -7.86 1.30 10.35
CA TRP A 128 -8.87 1.26 11.41
C TRP A 128 -9.41 2.64 11.74
N GLU A 129 -8.52 3.65 11.86
CA GLU A 129 -8.88 5.05 12.07
C GLU A 129 -9.78 5.56 10.93
N VAL A 130 -9.40 5.29 9.67
CA VAL A 130 -10.21 5.64 8.50
C VAL A 130 -11.57 4.96 8.52
N LYS A 131 -11.62 3.67 8.84
CA LYS A 131 -12.89 2.94 8.91
C LYS A 131 -13.82 3.49 9.98
N ASN A 132 -13.27 3.91 11.11
CA ASN A 132 -14.06 4.50 12.18
C ASN A 132 -14.51 5.93 11.87
N ASP A 133 -13.62 6.77 11.33
CA ASP A 133 -13.98 8.14 10.91
C ASP A 133 -14.98 8.13 9.74
N VAL A 134 -14.79 7.23 8.77
CA VAL A 134 -15.70 7.09 7.63
C VAL A 134 -17.05 6.53 8.07
N SER A 135 -17.13 5.79 9.18
CA SER A 135 -18.44 5.36 9.69
C SER A 135 -19.31 6.53 10.16
N HIS A 136 -18.71 7.64 10.60
CA HIS A 136 -19.44 8.91 10.85
C HIS A 136 -19.85 9.62 9.54
N LEU A 137 -19.11 9.41 8.44
CA LEU A 137 -19.40 10.01 7.13
C LEU A 137 -20.21 9.09 6.21
N MET A 138 -20.34 7.80 6.54
CA MET A 138 -21.10 6.83 5.73
C MET A 138 -22.60 7.09 5.77
N PHE A 139 -23.11 7.75 6.80
CA PHE A 139 -24.50 8.12 6.88
C PHE A 139 -24.68 9.56 6.43
N ARG A 140 -24.70 9.80 5.11
CA ARG A 140 -25.06 11.10 4.56
C ARG A 140 -26.54 11.37 4.80
N GLU A 141 -26.83 12.51 5.34
CA GLU A 141 -28.20 12.99 5.51
C GLU A 141 -28.93 13.01 4.16
N GLY A 142 -30.08 12.38 4.10
CA GLY A 142 -30.94 12.39 2.91
C GLY A 142 -30.51 11.46 1.77
N GLU A 143 -29.50 10.59 1.96
CA GLU A 143 -29.07 9.63 0.95
C GLU A 143 -29.29 8.17 1.40
N PHE A 144 -29.69 7.30 0.47
CA PHE A 144 -29.75 5.86 0.70
C PHE A 144 -28.34 5.27 0.66
N THR A 145 -27.86 4.79 1.79
CA THR A 145 -26.55 4.12 1.88
C THR A 145 -26.76 2.61 1.91
N THR A 146 -26.29 1.93 0.88
CA THR A 146 -26.30 0.45 0.85
C THR A 146 -25.02 -0.07 1.51
N LEU A 147 -25.19 -0.71 2.65
CA LEU A 147 -24.12 -1.42 3.38
C LEU A 147 -23.88 -2.80 2.77
N GLN A 148 -22.82 -3.49 3.19
CA GLN A 148 -22.53 -4.85 2.72
C GLN A 148 -23.76 -5.78 2.93
N TYR A 149 -23.96 -6.70 2.00
CA TYR A 149 -25.04 -7.73 2.04
C TYR A 149 -26.47 -7.20 1.86
N ASN A 150 -26.72 -6.26 0.93
CA ASN A 150 -28.08 -5.80 0.61
C ASN A 150 -28.85 -5.20 1.81
N LEU A 151 -28.14 -4.55 2.73
CA LEU A 151 -28.72 -3.75 3.80
C LEU A 151 -28.70 -2.29 3.38
N THR A 152 -29.84 -1.68 3.14
CA THR A 152 -29.95 -0.26 2.77
C THR A 152 -30.46 0.53 3.97
N VAL A 153 -29.71 1.56 4.35
CA VAL A 153 -30.05 2.47 5.44
C VAL A 153 -30.25 3.89 4.90
N PHE A 154 -31.31 4.53 5.29
CA PHE A 154 -31.59 5.92 5.01
C PHE A 154 -31.76 6.66 6.34
N ILE A 155 -31.13 7.84 6.47
CA ILE A 155 -31.20 8.69 7.65
C ILE A 155 -31.54 10.10 7.19
N THR A 156 -32.56 10.69 7.80
CA THR A 156 -32.99 12.04 7.44
C THR A 156 -32.09 13.13 8.06
N THR A 157 -31.71 12.97 9.33
CA THR A 157 -30.89 13.96 10.05
C THR A 157 -29.98 13.28 11.04
N HIS A 158 -28.73 13.73 11.11
CA HIS A 158 -27.73 13.26 12.06
C HIS A 158 -27.31 14.41 12.97
N GLU A 159 -27.54 14.28 14.27
CA GLU A 159 -27.12 15.27 15.25
C GLU A 159 -25.70 14.99 15.77
N LYS A 160 -24.99 16.05 16.17
CA LYS A 160 -23.58 15.93 16.62
C LYS A 160 -23.39 15.10 17.90
N ASP A 161 -24.46 14.79 18.61
CA ASP A 161 -24.46 13.93 19.81
C ASP A 161 -24.61 12.44 19.52
N GLY A 162 -24.62 12.03 18.22
CA GLY A 162 -24.78 10.64 17.77
C GLY A 162 -26.22 10.18 17.68
N SER A 163 -27.21 11.07 17.93
CA SER A 163 -28.62 10.77 17.68
C SER A 163 -28.95 10.93 16.20
N VAL A 164 -29.80 10.06 15.69
CA VAL A 164 -30.26 10.02 14.31
C VAL A 164 -31.78 10.03 14.27
N SER A 165 -32.35 10.79 13.34
CA SER A 165 -33.81 10.94 13.19
C SER A 165 -34.23 10.52 11.79
N GLY A 166 -35.41 9.92 11.67
CA GLY A 166 -35.99 9.48 10.42
C GLY A 166 -35.19 8.33 9.77
N ILE A 167 -35.07 7.21 10.47
CA ILE A 167 -34.30 6.07 10.07
C ILE A 167 -35.20 5.09 9.30
N LEU A 168 -34.76 4.68 8.11
CA LEU A 168 -35.36 3.60 7.37
C LEU A 168 -34.28 2.56 7.06
N VAL A 169 -34.46 1.33 7.52
CA VAL A 169 -33.56 0.20 7.27
C VAL A 169 -34.33 -0.81 6.43
N ASN A 170 -33.81 -1.10 5.23
CA ASN A 170 -34.31 -2.15 4.37
C ASN A 170 -33.30 -3.31 4.35
N ASP A 171 -33.69 -4.43 4.91
CA ASP A 171 -32.88 -5.65 4.99
C ASP A 171 -33.35 -6.66 3.93
N GLU A 172 -32.56 -6.83 2.89
CA GLU A 172 -32.77 -7.80 1.80
C GLU A 172 -31.70 -8.91 1.81
N ARG A 173 -31.10 -9.18 2.97
CA ARG A 173 -30.08 -10.23 3.10
C ARG A 173 -30.65 -11.62 2.91
N ASP A 174 -31.89 -11.81 3.27
CA ASP A 174 -32.62 -13.07 3.06
C ASP A 174 -33.63 -12.88 1.93
N PRO A 175 -33.49 -13.61 0.81
CA PRO A 175 -34.43 -13.49 -0.32
C PRO A 175 -35.88 -13.82 0.04
N ASP A 176 -36.09 -14.68 1.04
CA ASP A 176 -37.41 -15.15 1.49
C ASP A 176 -38.00 -14.29 2.62
N SER A 177 -37.20 -13.37 3.22
CA SER A 177 -37.61 -12.54 4.35
C SER A 177 -37.12 -11.11 4.21
N LYS A 178 -37.74 -10.35 3.30
CA LYS A 178 -37.44 -8.92 3.18
C LYS A 178 -38.12 -8.16 4.31
N MET A 179 -37.33 -7.41 5.09
CA MET A 179 -37.81 -6.64 6.22
C MET A 179 -37.44 -5.15 6.05
N SER A 180 -38.44 -4.28 6.19
CA SER A 180 -38.22 -2.84 6.26
C SER A 180 -38.60 -2.34 7.65
N ILE A 181 -37.65 -1.71 8.33
CA ILE A 181 -37.85 -1.15 9.68
C ILE A 181 -37.77 0.36 9.55
N SER A 182 -38.78 1.07 10.06
CA SER A 182 -38.77 2.51 10.17
C SER A 182 -38.78 2.91 11.64
N ALA A 183 -37.87 3.85 12.00
CA ALA A 183 -37.79 4.39 13.34
C ALA A 183 -37.71 5.92 13.27
N GLU A 184 -38.43 6.58 14.17
CA GLU A 184 -38.47 8.06 14.23
C GLU A 184 -37.17 8.62 14.85
N LYS A 185 -36.60 7.91 15.83
CA LYS A 185 -35.34 8.25 16.49
C LYS A 185 -34.53 7.01 16.82
N GLY A 186 -33.22 7.10 16.76
CA GLY A 186 -32.31 6.07 17.18
C GLY A 186 -30.96 6.66 17.59
N ARG A 187 -30.10 5.84 18.15
CA ARG A 187 -28.74 6.20 18.48
C ARG A 187 -27.79 5.16 17.88
N ILE A 188 -26.76 5.66 17.20
CA ILE A 188 -25.69 4.79 16.71
C ILE A 188 -24.68 4.59 17.84
N VAL A 189 -24.53 3.34 18.31
CA VAL A 189 -23.52 2.97 19.33
C VAL A 189 -22.46 2.12 18.68
N TYR A 190 -21.22 2.55 18.80
CA TYR A 190 -20.05 1.83 18.29
C TYR A 190 -19.62 0.77 19.30
N THR A 191 -19.61 -0.48 18.86
CA THR A 191 -19.10 -1.63 19.63
C THR A 191 -17.91 -2.25 18.94
N ASP A 192 -17.13 -3.05 19.67
CA ASP A 192 -15.96 -3.79 19.11
C ASP A 192 -16.29 -4.67 17.90
N LYS A 193 -17.57 -4.94 17.66
CA LYS A 193 -18.09 -5.72 16.52
C LYS A 193 -18.68 -4.86 15.39
N GLY A 194 -18.54 -3.53 15.49
CA GLY A 194 -19.06 -2.58 14.52
C GLY A 194 -20.19 -1.69 15.07
N PRO A 195 -20.69 -0.75 14.23
CA PRO A 195 -21.79 0.14 14.61
C PRO A 195 -23.09 -0.66 14.80
N ARG A 196 -23.77 -0.37 15.90
CA ARG A 196 -25.11 -0.88 16.19
C ARG A 196 -26.10 0.28 16.33
N LEU A 197 -27.25 0.08 15.76
CA LEU A 197 -28.37 1.01 15.88
C LEU A 197 -29.24 0.54 17.06
N ILE A 198 -29.45 1.42 18.03
CA ILE A 198 -30.29 1.19 19.21
C ILE A 198 -31.41 2.20 19.23
#